data_2d4d5768fd3c21a3647410115b0b3269
#
_entry.id   2d4d5768fd3c21a3647410115b0b3269
#
_cell.length_a   1.000
_cell.length_b   1.000
_cell.length_c   1.000
_cell.angle_alpha   90.00
_cell.angle_beta   90.00
_cell.angle_gamma   90.00
#
_symmetry.space_group_name_H-M   'P 1'
#
loop_
_entity.id
_entity.type
_entity.pdbx_description
1 polymer ?
#
loop_
_entity_poly.entity_id
_entity_poly.type
_entity_poly.pdbx_seq_one_letter_code
_entity_poly.pdbx_strand_id
1 'polypeptide(L)'
;MTDWFARPVLHVKDVEASLRFYVDGLGFTSPWYYDEGERAHVAQVERQGCALILADTWPEKIGKGLIFISLNVEPATHEAAVAALDGLRAELDAKGVAVKDGSWGYKLLVVDDPDGNQLFFNYPNESAPGKTAGDGA
;
A
#
# COMPACT_ATOMS: atom_id res chain seq x y z
N MET A 1 16.15 -2.53 24.46
CA MET A 1 15.58 -3.41 23.43
C MET A 1 15.31 -2.60 22.17
N THR A 2 15.52 -3.19 21.01
CA THR A 2 15.41 -2.51 19.75
C THR A 2 14.37 -3.20 18.87
N ASP A 3 13.44 -2.42 18.33
CA ASP A 3 12.49 -2.93 17.35
C ASP A 3 12.99 -2.62 15.95
N TRP A 4 12.65 -3.49 15.03
CA TRP A 4 12.97 -3.28 13.62
C TRP A 4 11.69 -3.11 12.85
N PHE A 5 11.66 -2.15 11.94
CA PHE A 5 10.55 -2.00 11.00
C PHE A 5 11.12 -1.58 9.65
N ALA A 6 10.46 -2.02 8.59
CA ALA A 6 10.89 -1.70 7.25
C ALA A 6 10.04 -0.57 6.69
N ARG A 7 10.66 0.29 5.90
CA ARG A 7 9.96 1.31 5.14
C ARG A 7 10.34 1.14 3.68
N PRO A 8 9.53 0.41 2.91
CA PRO A 8 9.79 0.22 1.49
C PRO A 8 9.89 1.54 0.74
N VAL A 9 10.75 1.59 -0.25
CA VAL A 9 10.95 2.77 -1.08
C VAL A 9 10.33 2.50 -2.44
N LEU A 10 9.41 3.36 -2.85
CA LEU A 10 8.85 3.35 -4.19
C LEU A 10 9.45 4.49 -4.98
N HIS A 11 10.00 4.18 -6.15
CA HIS A 11 10.61 5.18 -7.00
C HIS A 11 9.56 5.75 -7.93
N VAL A 12 9.46 7.07 -7.95
CA VAL A 12 8.41 7.80 -8.66
C VAL A 12 9.04 8.90 -9.50
N LYS A 13 8.30 9.35 -10.50
CA LYS A 13 8.77 10.40 -11.39
C LYS A 13 8.71 11.77 -10.73
N ASP A 14 7.68 12.01 -9.93
CA ASP A 14 7.41 13.31 -9.32
C ASP A 14 6.82 13.07 -7.93
N VAL A 15 7.60 13.34 -6.89
CA VAL A 15 7.16 13.09 -5.51
C VAL A 15 5.93 13.90 -5.16
N GLU A 16 5.83 15.15 -5.62
CA GLU A 16 4.66 15.98 -5.29
C GLU A 16 3.38 15.46 -5.93
N ALA A 17 3.45 14.99 -7.16
CA ALA A 17 2.30 14.37 -7.81
C ALA A 17 1.93 13.06 -7.12
N SER A 18 2.92 12.28 -6.72
CA SER A 18 2.68 11.04 -5.99
C SER A 18 2.08 11.30 -4.62
N LEU A 19 2.51 12.36 -3.93
CA LEU A 19 1.91 12.73 -2.66
C LEU A 19 0.42 13.00 -2.80
N ARG A 20 0.00 13.67 -3.87
CA ARG A 20 -1.43 13.89 -4.11
C ARG A 20 -2.17 12.56 -4.25
N PHE A 21 -1.60 11.63 -4.97
CA PHE A 21 -2.23 10.31 -5.14
C PHE A 21 -2.31 9.56 -3.81
N TYR A 22 -1.21 9.48 -3.07
CA TYR A 22 -1.18 8.70 -1.83
C TYR A 22 -1.97 9.37 -0.71
N VAL A 23 -1.93 10.69 -0.62
CA VAL A 23 -2.64 11.41 0.44
C VAL A 23 -4.10 11.60 0.10
N ASP A 24 -4.40 12.23 -1.03
CA ASP A 24 -5.78 12.54 -1.40
C ASP A 24 -6.54 11.31 -1.89
N GLY A 25 -5.87 10.43 -2.62
CA GLY A 25 -6.50 9.25 -3.18
C GLY A 25 -6.54 8.08 -2.22
N LEU A 26 -5.41 7.72 -1.62
CA LEU A 26 -5.30 6.53 -0.79
C LEU A 26 -5.46 6.79 0.70
N GLY A 27 -5.64 8.03 1.12
CA GLY A 27 -5.88 8.35 2.52
C GLY A 27 -4.67 8.27 3.42
N PHE A 28 -3.48 8.28 2.87
CA PHE A 28 -2.25 8.33 3.66
C PHE A 28 -2.03 9.74 4.18
N THR A 29 -1.20 9.88 5.22
CA THR A 29 -0.70 11.16 5.68
C THR A 29 0.78 11.24 5.36
N SER A 30 1.32 12.45 5.24
CA SER A 30 2.73 12.65 4.96
C SER A 30 3.36 13.41 6.12
N PRO A 31 4.02 12.70 7.06
CA PRO A 31 4.58 13.35 8.25
C PRO A 31 5.82 14.18 7.96
N TRP A 32 6.56 13.86 6.89
CA TRP A 32 7.73 14.65 6.52
C TRP A 32 8.06 14.45 5.05
N TYR A 33 8.77 15.41 4.51
CA TYR A 33 9.39 15.30 3.20
C TYR A 33 10.69 16.09 3.21
N TYR A 34 11.59 15.72 2.30
CA TYR A 34 12.84 16.44 2.09
C TYR A 34 12.76 17.14 0.74
N ASP A 35 12.94 18.46 0.76
CA ASP A 35 13.00 19.24 -0.47
C ASP A 35 14.37 19.87 -0.63
N GLU A 36 14.78 20.00 -1.87
CA GLU A 36 15.97 20.75 -2.25
C GLU A 36 15.48 21.85 -3.15
N GLY A 37 15.45 23.08 -2.61
CA GLY A 37 14.91 24.21 -3.34
C GLY A 37 13.39 24.22 -3.30
N GLU A 38 12.74 24.05 -4.44
CA GLU A 38 11.29 24.25 -4.57
C GLU A 38 10.47 22.96 -4.63
N ARG A 39 11.11 21.80 -4.63
CA ARG A 39 10.43 20.53 -4.84
C ARG A 39 10.82 19.51 -3.80
N ALA A 40 9.84 18.70 -3.41
CA ALA A 40 10.11 17.53 -2.59
C ALA A 40 10.72 16.43 -3.46
N HIS A 41 11.80 15.82 -2.99
CA HIS A 41 12.48 14.72 -3.69
C HIS A 41 12.34 13.41 -2.95
N VAL A 42 12.08 13.44 -1.65
CA VAL A 42 11.85 12.26 -0.82
C VAL A 42 10.75 12.61 0.17
N ALA A 43 9.79 11.73 0.34
CA ALA A 43 8.70 11.95 1.30
C ALA A 43 8.29 10.61 1.90
N GLN A 44 7.85 10.65 3.15
CA GLN A 44 7.23 9.49 3.76
C GLN A 44 5.71 9.66 3.71
N VAL A 45 5.01 8.58 3.41
CA VAL A 45 3.56 8.51 3.56
C VAL A 45 3.24 7.35 4.49
N GLU A 46 2.18 7.50 5.28
CA GLU A 46 1.81 6.45 6.22
C GLU A 46 0.30 6.41 6.45
N ARG A 47 -0.19 5.20 6.70
CA ARG A 47 -1.58 4.98 7.05
C ARG A 47 -1.66 3.68 7.85
N GLN A 48 -2.32 3.71 9.00
CA GLN A 48 -2.59 2.51 9.80
C GLN A 48 -1.34 1.67 10.10
N GLY A 49 -0.23 2.35 10.37
CA GLY A 49 1.02 1.66 10.68
C GLY A 49 1.84 1.26 9.45
N CYS A 50 1.30 1.43 8.26
CA CYS A 50 2.04 1.17 7.02
C CYS A 50 2.78 2.44 6.60
N ALA A 51 4.09 2.39 6.50
CA ALA A 51 4.91 3.53 6.11
C ALA A 51 5.71 3.23 4.86
N LEU A 52 5.66 4.13 3.89
CA LEU A 52 6.36 4.00 2.61
C LEU A 52 7.17 5.27 2.36
N ILE A 53 8.28 5.12 1.66
CA ILE A 53 9.09 6.26 1.21
C ILE A 53 8.87 6.42 -0.29
N LEU A 54 8.63 7.65 -0.72
CA LEU A 54 8.55 8.00 -2.14
C LEU A 54 9.80 8.81 -2.48
N ALA A 55 10.49 8.43 -3.55
CA ALA A 55 11.73 9.10 -3.95
C ALA A 55 11.83 9.22 -5.45
N ASP A 56 12.33 10.35 -5.95
CA ASP A 56 12.48 10.60 -7.39
C ASP A 56 13.95 10.58 -7.85
N THR A 57 14.85 10.10 -7.01
CA THR A 57 16.28 10.22 -7.23
C THR A 57 16.89 9.08 -8.06
N TRP A 58 16.10 8.10 -8.46
CA TRP A 58 16.60 6.91 -9.15
C TRP A 58 15.72 6.55 -10.34
N PRO A 59 15.90 7.24 -11.47
CA PRO A 59 14.98 7.11 -12.63
C PRO A 59 14.80 5.69 -13.16
N GLU A 60 15.84 4.87 -13.17
CA GLU A 60 15.76 3.52 -13.72
C GLU A 60 14.92 2.56 -12.89
N LYS A 61 14.54 2.96 -11.68
CA LYS A 61 13.70 2.13 -10.81
C LYS A 61 12.25 2.61 -10.75
N ILE A 62 11.93 3.67 -11.47
CA ILE A 62 10.58 4.24 -11.43
C ILE A 62 9.55 3.21 -11.91
N GLY A 63 8.47 3.05 -11.14
CA GLY A 63 7.34 2.23 -11.54
C GLY A 63 7.52 0.74 -11.45
N LYS A 64 8.60 0.27 -10.85
CA LYS A 64 8.93 -1.16 -10.77
C LYS A 64 8.67 -1.77 -9.41
N GLY A 65 8.08 -1.02 -8.50
CA GLY A 65 7.84 -1.50 -7.16
C GLY A 65 6.53 -2.27 -7.02
N LEU A 66 6.51 -3.21 -6.08
CA LEU A 66 5.30 -3.92 -5.70
C LEU A 66 5.34 -4.11 -4.20
N ILE A 67 4.25 -3.74 -3.52
CA ILE A 67 4.15 -3.86 -2.08
C ILE A 67 2.89 -4.64 -1.73
N PHE A 68 3.04 -5.60 -0.83
CA PHE A 68 1.95 -6.41 -0.31
C PHE A 68 1.54 -5.80 1.02
N ILE A 69 0.33 -5.25 1.09
CA ILE A 69 -0.16 -4.57 2.29
C ILE A 69 -1.30 -5.39 2.87
N SER A 70 -1.09 -5.93 4.05
CA SER A 70 -2.09 -6.77 4.70
C SER A 70 -2.89 -5.99 5.71
N LEU A 71 -4.22 -6.16 5.67
CA LEU A 71 -5.12 -5.52 6.61
C LEU A 71 -5.34 -6.47 7.79
N ASN A 72 -4.84 -6.11 8.95
CA ASN A 72 -5.13 -6.83 10.18
C ASN A 72 -6.42 -6.28 10.75
N VAL A 73 -7.29 -7.17 11.20
CA VAL A 73 -8.61 -6.78 11.71
C VAL A 73 -8.85 -7.39 13.09
N GLU A 74 -9.70 -6.73 13.87
CA GLU A 74 -10.21 -7.22 15.14
C GLU A 74 -11.73 -7.28 15.08
N PRO A 75 -12.35 -8.45 15.26
CA PRO A 75 -11.72 -9.75 15.49
C PRO A 75 -11.03 -10.28 14.22
N ALA A 76 -10.04 -11.16 14.41
CA ALA A 76 -9.26 -11.70 13.30
C ALA A 76 -10.00 -12.86 12.65
N THR A 77 -11.11 -12.55 11.99
CA THR A 77 -11.95 -13.53 11.31
C THR A 77 -11.95 -13.29 9.81
N HIS A 78 -12.23 -14.33 9.05
CA HIS A 78 -12.36 -14.20 7.60
C HIS A 78 -13.44 -13.17 7.22
N GLU A 79 -14.57 -13.22 7.90
CA GLU A 79 -15.68 -12.31 7.66
C GLU A 79 -15.26 -10.84 7.85
N ALA A 80 -14.59 -10.55 8.95
CA ALA A 80 -14.12 -9.19 9.23
C ALA A 80 -13.04 -8.76 8.24
N ALA A 81 -12.17 -9.67 7.82
CA ALA A 81 -11.13 -9.38 6.84
C ALA A 81 -11.71 -9.03 5.48
N VAL A 82 -12.70 -9.79 5.02
CA VAL A 82 -13.37 -9.51 3.75
C VAL A 82 -14.11 -8.18 3.83
N ALA A 83 -14.79 -7.91 4.96
CA ALA A 83 -15.47 -6.63 5.14
C ALA A 83 -14.49 -5.46 5.10
N ALA A 84 -13.30 -5.60 5.67
CA ALA A 84 -12.28 -4.56 5.64
C ALA A 84 -11.81 -4.27 4.22
N LEU A 85 -11.58 -5.32 3.41
CA LEU A 85 -11.20 -5.13 2.00
C LEU A 85 -12.33 -4.47 1.21
N ASP A 86 -13.56 -4.92 1.40
CA ASP A 86 -14.71 -4.34 0.70
C ASP A 86 -14.89 -2.87 1.07
N GLY A 87 -14.69 -2.53 2.34
CA GLY A 87 -14.75 -1.16 2.82
C GLY A 87 -13.66 -0.29 2.21
N LEU A 88 -12.44 -0.82 2.11
CA LEU A 88 -11.35 -0.10 1.46
C LEU A 88 -11.65 0.14 -0.01
N ARG A 89 -12.16 -0.88 -0.71
CA ARG A 89 -12.54 -0.73 -2.11
C ARG A 89 -13.57 0.38 -2.31
N ALA A 90 -14.59 0.40 -1.46
CA ALA A 90 -15.62 1.43 -1.54
C ALA A 90 -15.04 2.82 -1.28
N GLU A 91 -14.13 2.93 -0.32
CA GLU A 91 -13.46 4.20 -0.03
C GLU A 91 -12.66 4.69 -1.23
N LEU A 92 -11.88 3.80 -1.87
CA LEU A 92 -11.05 4.17 -3.01
C LEU A 92 -11.91 4.49 -4.24
N ASP A 93 -12.97 3.72 -4.47
CA ASP A 93 -13.91 4.00 -5.55
C ASP A 93 -14.52 5.39 -5.39
N ALA A 94 -14.89 5.76 -4.17
CA ALA A 94 -15.47 7.07 -3.89
C ALA A 94 -14.49 8.20 -4.17
N LYS A 95 -13.20 7.92 -4.10
CA LYS A 95 -12.15 8.92 -4.38
C LYS A 95 -11.67 8.88 -5.83
N GLY A 96 -12.27 8.05 -6.65
CA GLY A 96 -11.91 7.96 -8.06
C GLY A 96 -10.63 7.18 -8.32
N VAL A 97 -10.15 6.41 -7.35
CA VAL A 97 -8.96 5.58 -7.52
C VAL A 97 -9.37 4.26 -8.18
N ALA A 98 -8.73 3.91 -9.28
CA ALA A 98 -9.01 2.66 -9.98
C ALA A 98 -8.50 1.47 -9.17
N VAL A 99 -9.37 0.50 -8.92
CA VAL A 99 -9.04 -0.70 -8.17
C VAL A 99 -9.34 -1.90 -9.04
N LYS A 100 -8.40 -2.83 -9.14
CA LYS A 100 -8.57 -4.07 -9.89
C LYS A 100 -8.63 -5.23 -8.92
N ASP A 101 -9.32 -6.30 -9.31
CA ASP A 101 -9.30 -7.54 -8.55
C ASP A 101 -8.07 -8.34 -8.96
N GLY A 102 -7.42 -8.95 -7.97
CA GLY A 102 -6.33 -9.86 -8.19
C GLY A 102 -6.60 -11.18 -7.46
N SER A 103 -5.78 -12.17 -7.73
CA SER A 103 -5.93 -13.47 -7.11
C SER A 103 -4.59 -14.18 -6.97
N TRP A 104 -4.27 -14.55 -5.73
CA TRP A 104 -3.15 -15.42 -5.40
C TRP A 104 -3.69 -16.54 -4.51
N GLY A 105 -4.80 -17.18 -4.95
CA GLY A 105 -5.49 -18.18 -4.15
C GLY A 105 -6.47 -17.60 -3.16
N TYR A 106 -6.55 -16.27 -3.06
CA TYR A 106 -7.52 -15.57 -2.24
C TYR A 106 -7.65 -14.14 -2.73
N LYS A 107 -8.62 -13.42 -2.18
CA LYS A 107 -8.99 -12.09 -2.67
C LYS A 107 -7.91 -11.05 -2.44
N LEU A 108 -7.60 -10.29 -3.48
CA LEU A 108 -6.68 -9.16 -3.45
C LEU A 108 -7.34 -7.96 -4.11
N LEU A 109 -6.94 -6.76 -3.66
CA LEU A 109 -7.22 -5.54 -4.40
C LEU A 109 -5.90 -5.00 -4.93
N VAL A 110 -5.85 -4.68 -6.20
CA VAL A 110 -4.65 -4.17 -6.86
C VAL A 110 -4.83 -2.71 -7.23
N VAL A 111 -3.93 -1.87 -6.77
CA VAL A 111 -3.93 -0.44 -7.07
C VAL A 111 -2.59 -0.11 -7.72
N ASP A 112 -2.64 0.50 -8.90
CA ASP A 112 -1.43 1.02 -9.56
C ASP A 112 -1.29 2.49 -9.19
N ASP A 113 -0.09 2.90 -8.78
CA ASP A 113 0.15 4.32 -8.57
C ASP A 113 0.39 5.02 -9.91
N PRO A 114 0.52 6.35 -9.96
CA PRO A 114 0.68 7.04 -11.24
C PRO A 114 1.88 6.62 -12.06
N ASP A 115 2.89 6.02 -11.45
CA ASP A 115 4.10 5.58 -12.15
C ASP A 115 4.10 4.10 -12.48
N GLY A 116 3.09 3.35 -12.03
CA GLY A 116 3.01 1.91 -12.26
C GLY A 116 3.49 1.05 -11.11
N ASN A 117 3.90 1.64 -10.00
CA ASN A 117 4.16 0.86 -8.79
C ASN A 117 2.85 0.24 -8.32
N GLN A 118 2.88 -0.97 -7.81
CA GLN A 118 1.67 -1.70 -7.47
C GLN A 118 1.53 -1.90 -5.97
N LEU A 119 0.32 -1.69 -5.48
CA LEU A 119 -0.04 -1.94 -4.10
C LEU A 119 -1.07 -3.06 -4.10
N PHE A 120 -0.73 -4.18 -3.45
CA PHE A 120 -1.61 -5.33 -3.34
C PHE A 120 -2.19 -5.36 -1.94
N PHE A 121 -3.45 -4.97 -1.81
CA PHE A 121 -4.15 -4.99 -0.53
C PHE A 121 -4.81 -6.34 -0.32
N ASN A 122 -4.63 -6.89 0.87
CA ASN A 122 -5.07 -8.25 1.16
C ASN A 122 -5.33 -8.39 2.66
N TYR A 123 -5.56 -9.62 3.12
CA TYR A 123 -5.60 -9.93 4.54
C TYR A 123 -4.72 -11.16 4.78
N PRO A 124 -4.20 -11.33 6.01
CA PRO A 124 -3.34 -12.49 6.29
C PRO A 124 -4.06 -13.81 6.04
N ASN A 125 -3.37 -14.78 5.45
CA ASN A 125 -3.94 -16.09 5.12
C ASN A 125 -4.50 -16.81 6.33
N GLU A 126 -3.98 -16.54 7.51
CA GLU A 126 -4.44 -17.14 8.75
C GLU A 126 -5.89 -16.78 9.07
N SER A 127 -6.41 -15.70 8.50
CA SER A 127 -7.79 -15.26 8.70
C SER A 127 -8.74 -15.87 7.69
N ALA A 128 -8.24 -16.52 6.64
CA ALA A 128 -9.05 -17.02 5.53
C ALA A 128 -9.32 -18.51 5.67
N PRO A 129 -10.45 -19.01 5.17
CA PRO A 129 -10.64 -20.45 5.06
C PRO A 129 -9.68 -20.96 3.99
N GLY A 130 -8.78 -21.84 4.35
CA GLY A 130 -7.78 -22.35 3.45
C GLY A 130 -6.62 -22.90 4.22
N LYS A 131 -5.52 -23.13 3.52
CA LYS A 131 -4.34 -23.70 4.14
C LYS A 131 -3.39 -22.62 4.61
N THR A 132 -2.89 -22.78 5.83
CA THR A 132 -1.76 -22.01 6.29
C THR A 132 -0.49 -22.64 5.76
N ALA A 133 0.64 -21.98 5.92
CA ALA A 133 1.93 -22.51 5.47
C ALA A 133 2.25 -23.86 6.15
N GLY A 134 1.85 -24.03 7.41
CA GLY A 134 2.08 -25.28 8.13
C GLY A 134 1.21 -26.43 7.62
N ASP A 135 0.03 -26.13 7.12
CA ASP A 135 -0.92 -27.15 6.64
C ASP A 135 -0.53 -27.71 5.28
N GLY A 136 0.24 -26.96 4.54
CA GLY A 136 0.65 -27.38 3.22
C GLY A 136 1.82 -28.32 3.21
N ALA A 137 2.39 -28.54 4.35
CA ALA A 137 3.58 -29.36 4.46
C ALA A 137 3.26 -30.84 4.32
#